data_af55156cbbea0a1f0e00127bda495caf
#
_entry.id   af55156cbbea0a1f0e00127bda495caf
#
_cell.length_a   1.000
_cell.length_b   1.000
_cell.length_c   1.000
_cell.angle_alpha   90.00
_cell.angle_beta   90.00
_cell.angle_gamma   90.00
#
_symmetry.space_group_name_H-M   'P 1'
#
loop_
_entity.id
_entity.type
_entity.pdbx_description
1 polymer ?
#
loop_
_entity_poly.entity_id
_entity_poly.type
_entity_poly.pdbx_seq_one_letter_code
_entity_poly.pdbx_strand_id
1 'polypeptide(L)'
;MTSFLSKKKDEKTYEEKLATIPEQTRRNKMYAVKVFENFVKDFYESRSIQDVIEELQLLKKTKEQETYDIALYGMLQDWINWNESRGIGNYTIKVLFSNLRKYLFHVGIRTHEQDIKEFLRFGKRSKEERYPLSREEYAKIVNGFSRNLRLQALFLTLGSSGIRIGEATNLKKKNLDITKERIKIKITTDTKTKTGRSTYMSKEAQKI
;
A
#
# COMPACT_ATOMS: atom_id res chain seq x y z
N MET A 1 4.09 -5.78 -40.59
CA MET A 1 4.52 -4.55 -39.89
C MET A 1 3.55 -4.30 -38.76
N THR A 2 3.94 -4.57 -37.52
CA THR A 2 3.16 -4.23 -36.32
C THR A 2 3.18 -2.72 -36.17
N SER A 3 2.01 -2.10 -36.33
CA SER A 3 1.87 -0.65 -36.19
C SER A 3 2.42 -0.19 -34.84
N PHE A 4 3.34 0.77 -34.84
CA PHE A 4 3.88 1.44 -33.67
C PHE A 4 2.79 2.00 -32.73
N LEU A 5 1.59 2.23 -33.26
CA LEU A 5 0.45 2.83 -32.57
C LEU A 5 -0.46 1.82 -31.85
N SER A 6 -0.24 0.50 -32.00
CA SER A 6 -1.18 -0.53 -31.54
C SER A 6 -0.60 -1.51 -30.51
N LYS A 7 0.25 -1.08 -29.58
CA LYS A 7 0.61 -1.94 -28.45
C LYS A 7 -0.66 -2.26 -27.64
N LYS A 8 -1.04 -3.54 -27.59
CA LYS A 8 -2.13 -4.02 -26.73
C LYS A 8 -1.79 -3.62 -25.28
N LYS A 9 -2.72 -2.95 -24.62
CA LYS A 9 -2.57 -2.54 -23.23
C LYS A 9 -3.12 -3.66 -22.35
N ASP A 10 -2.23 -4.40 -21.72
CA ASP A 10 -2.51 -5.54 -20.87
C ASP A 10 -1.71 -5.44 -19.54
N GLU A 11 -1.75 -6.49 -18.74
CA GLU A 11 -1.02 -6.56 -17.47
C GLU A 11 0.48 -6.44 -17.67
N LYS A 12 1.06 -7.09 -18.70
CA LYS A 12 2.49 -7.06 -18.99
C LYS A 12 2.96 -5.64 -19.31
N THR A 13 2.25 -4.94 -20.17
CA THR A 13 2.56 -3.54 -20.50
C THR A 13 2.34 -2.61 -19.32
N TYR A 14 1.43 -2.96 -18.40
CA TYR A 14 1.28 -2.22 -17.14
C TYR A 14 2.48 -2.45 -16.22
N GLU A 15 2.97 -3.66 -16.07
CA GLU A 15 4.15 -3.97 -15.28
C GLU A 15 5.40 -3.27 -15.84
N GLU A 16 5.62 -3.30 -17.16
CA GLU A 16 6.68 -2.55 -17.83
C GLU A 16 6.61 -1.05 -17.52
N LYS A 17 5.42 -0.47 -17.56
CA LYS A 17 5.20 0.94 -17.17
C LYS A 17 5.58 1.22 -15.72
N LEU A 18 5.41 0.25 -14.83
CA LEU A 18 5.73 0.38 -13.41
C LEU A 18 7.22 0.15 -13.10
N ALA A 19 8.04 -0.24 -14.06
CA ALA A 19 9.47 -0.56 -13.83
C ALA A 19 10.28 0.63 -13.29
N THR A 20 9.86 1.86 -13.59
CA THR A 20 10.55 3.10 -13.16
C THR A 20 10.19 3.58 -11.76
N ILE A 21 9.21 2.96 -11.10
CA ILE A 21 8.78 3.38 -9.76
C ILE A 21 9.39 2.49 -8.67
N PRO A 22 9.47 2.97 -7.40
CA PRO A 22 10.02 2.18 -6.29
C PRO A 22 9.35 0.80 -6.18
N GLU A 23 10.17 -0.24 -5.95
CA GLU A 23 9.76 -1.65 -5.95
C GLU A 23 8.53 -1.92 -5.06
N GLN A 24 8.51 -1.39 -3.83
CA GLN A 24 7.37 -1.57 -2.93
C GLN A 24 6.07 -0.98 -3.50
N THR A 25 6.15 0.16 -4.17
CA THR A 25 4.97 0.77 -4.82
C THR A 25 4.51 -0.07 -6.02
N ARG A 26 5.45 -0.62 -6.79
CA ARG A 26 5.15 -1.55 -7.89
C ARG A 26 4.46 -2.79 -7.38
N ARG A 27 5.01 -3.44 -6.34
CA ARG A 27 4.40 -4.61 -5.70
C ARG A 27 2.97 -4.34 -5.23
N ASN A 28 2.72 -3.22 -4.58
CA ASN A 28 1.37 -2.87 -4.11
C ASN A 28 0.37 -2.67 -5.26
N LYS A 29 0.81 -2.10 -6.38
CA LYS A 29 -0.04 -1.93 -7.56
C LYS A 29 -0.33 -3.25 -8.25
N MET A 30 0.68 -4.10 -8.44
CA MET A 30 0.51 -5.43 -9.03
C MET A 30 -0.33 -6.34 -8.11
N TYR A 31 -0.18 -6.22 -6.80
CA TYR A 31 -1.02 -6.94 -5.86
C TYR A 31 -2.51 -6.60 -6.02
N ALA A 32 -2.86 -5.34 -6.28
CA ALA A 32 -4.24 -4.96 -6.54
C ALA A 32 -4.79 -5.59 -7.83
N VAL A 33 -3.97 -5.72 -8.87
CA VAL A 33 -4.33 -6.43 -10.11
C VAL A 33 -4.58 -7.91 -9.82
N LYS A 34 -3.68 -8.54 -9.06
CA LYS A 34 -3.83 -9.96 -8.68
C LYS A 34 -5.07 -10.22 -7.83
N VAL A 35 -5.41 -9.32 -6.91
CA VAL A 35 -6.66 -9.41 -6.12
C VAL A 35 -7.88 -9.32 -7.04
N PHE A 36 -7.83 -8.47 -8.07
CA PHE A 36 -8.91 -8.37 -9.05
C PHE A 36 -8.99 -9.63 -9.95
N GLU A 37 -7.84 -10.19 -10.35
CA GLU A 37 -7.80 -11.45 -11.09
C GLU A 37 -8.43 -12.60 -10.30
N ASN A 38 -8.15 -12.71 -9.00
CA ASN A 38 -8.74 -13.70 -8.13
C ASN A 38 -10.26 -13.51 -8.02
N PHE A 39 -10.73 -12.27 -7.86
CA PHE A 39 -12.16 -11.97 -7.88
C PHE A 39 -12.83 -12.42 -9.19
N VAL A 40 -12.22 -12.08 -10.33
CA VAL A 40 -12.75 -12.45 -11.64
C VAL A 40 -12.88 -13.98 -11.78
N LYS A 41 -11.88 -14.74 -11.34
CA LYS A 41 -11.89 -16.20 -11.35
C LYS A 41 -12.96 -16.80 -10.45
N ASP A 42 -13.12 -16.24 -9.25
CA ASP A 42 -14.06 -16.73 -8.26
C ASP A 42 -15.52 -16.37 -8.61
N PHE A 43 -15.73 -15.18 -9.17
CA PHE A 43 -17.06 -14.62 -9.37
C PHE A 43 -17.63 -14.86 -10.77
N TYR A 44 -16.77 -14.96 -11.79
CA TYR A 44 -17.15 -15.12 -13.19
C TYR A 44 -16.72 -16.48 -13.78
N GLU A 45 -16.84 -17.58 -13.02
CA GLU A 45 -16.66 -18.96 -13.48
C GLU A 45 -15.38 -19.19 -14.30
N SER A 46 -14.23 -18.85 -13.71
CA SER A 46 -12.90 -19.08 -14.30
C SER A 46 -12.55 -18.22 -15.53
N ARG A 47 -13.27 -17.13 -15.79
CA ARG A 47 -12.87 -16.14 -16.81
C ARG A 47 -11.56 -15.49 -16.46
N SER A 48 -10.82 -15.06 -17.47
CA SER A 48 -9.62 -14.27 -17.27
C SER A 48 -9.97 -12.78 -17.08
N ILE A 49 -9.06 -12.03 -16.43
CA ILE A 49 -9.18 -10.58 -16.33
C ILE A 49 -9.27 -9.92 -17.72
N GLN A 50 -8.61 -10.53 -18.71
CA GLN A 50 -8.60 -10.03 -20.08
C GLN A 50 -9.96 -10.14 -20.74
N ASP A 51 -10.70 -11.25 -20.51
CA ASP A 51 -12.05 -11.45 -21.06
C ASP A 51 -13.01 -10.39 -20.53
N VAL A 52 -12.95 -10.11 -19.23
CA VAL A 52 -13.77 -9.07 -18.60
C VAL A 52 -13.43 -7.67 -19.14
N ILE A 53 -12.16 -7.37 -19.37
CA ILE A 53 -11.73 -6.10 -19.95
C ILE A 53 -12.23 -5.96 -21.38
N GLU A 54 -12.12 -7.03 -22.20
CA GLU A 54 -12.57 -7.01 -23.60
C GLU A 54 -14.09 -6.86 -23.69
N GLU A 55 -14.84 -7.52 -22.81
CA GLU A 55 -16.30 -7.37 -22.71
C GLU A 55 -16.70 -5.94 -22.35
N LEU A 56 -16.08 -5.34 -21.33
CA LEU A 56 -16.32 -3.94 -20.98
C LEU A 56 -15.96 -2.97 -22.10
N GLN A 57 -14.88 -3.24 -22.83
CA GLN A 57 -14.49 -2.42 -23.99
C GLN A 57 -15.49 -2.56 -25.16
N LEU A 58 -16.05 -3.76 -25.35
CA LEU A 58 -17.11 -4.02 -26.34
C LEU A 58 -18.39 -3.30 -25.94
N LEU A 59 -18.83 -3.43 -24.69
CA LEU A 59 -20.01 -2.72 -24.18
C LEU A 59 -19.90 -1.22 -24.38
N LYS A 60 -18.74 -0.64 -24.09
CA LYS A 60 -18.47 0.79 -24.28
C LYS A 60 -18.62 1.24 -25.73
N LYS A 61 -18.37 0.37 -26.71
CA LYS A 61 -18.45 0.69 -28.13
C LYS A 61 -19.85 0.47 -28.73
N THR A 62 -20.60 -0.48 -28.18
CA THR A 62 -21.83 -1.01 -28.78
C THR A 62 -23.10 -0.60 -28.06
N LYS A 63 -23.00 -0.16 -26.82
CA LYS A 63 -24.15 0.14 -25.95
C LYS A 63 -24.15 1.60 -25.53
N GLU A 64 -25.32 2.06 -25.06
CA GLU A 64 -25.45 3.38 -24.45
C GLU A 64 -24.57 3.51 -23.19
N GLN A 65 -24.18 4.74 -22.89
CA GLN A 65 -23.29 5.04 -21.77
C GLN A 65 -23.84 4.53 -20.43
N GLU A 66 -25.15 4.66 -20.21
CA GLU A 66 -25.83 4.19 -19.00
C GLU A 66 -25.67 2.67 -18.81
N THR A 67 -25.88 1.88 -19.86
CA THR A 67 -25.70 0.41 -19.82
C THR A 67 -24.26 0.04 -19.47
N TYR A 68 -23.29 0.75 -20.05
CA TYR A 68 -21.88 0.54 -19.75
C TYR A 68 -21.55 0.89 -18.30
N ASP A 69 -22.07 2.00 -17.80
CA ASP A 69 -21.81 2.46 -16.42
C ASP A 69 -22.40 1.52 -15.40
N ILE A 70 -23.63 1.03 -15.62
CA ILE A 70 -24.27 0.00 -14.79
C ILE A 70 -23.39 -1.26 -14.72
N ALA A 71 -22.91 -1.75 -15.87
CA ALA A 71 -22.06 -2.94 -15.92
C ALA A 71 -20.72 -2.73 -15.21
N LEU A 72 -20.06 -1.60 -15.48
CA LEU A 72 -18.75 -1.28 -14.88
C LEU A 72 -18.84 -1.10 -13.36
N TYR A 73 -19.75 -0.23 -12.92
CA TYR A 73 -19.87 0.07 -11.49
C TYR A 73 -20.52 -1.07 -10.70
N GLY A 74 -21.42 -1.85 -11.32
CA GLY A 74 -21.93 -3.09 -10.75
C GLY A 74 -20.80 -4.08 -10.47
N MET A 75 -19.98 -4.38 -11.46
CA MET A 75 -18.80 -5.25 -11.29
C MET A 75 -17.84 -4.74 -10.20
N LEU A 76 -17.59 -3.42 -10.14
CA LEU A 76 -16.72 -2.83 -9.11
C LEU A 76 -17.34 -2.92 -7.71
N GLN A 77 -18.67 -2.81 -7.59
CA GLN A 77 -19.36 -3.01 -6.33
C GLN A 77 -19.31 -4.48 -5.89
N ASP A 78 -19.47 -5.42 -6.81
CA ASP A 78 -19.33 -6.86 -6.52
C ASP A 78 -17.91 -7.19 -6.05
N TRP A 79 -16.90 -6.59 -6.67
CA TRP A 79 -15.51 -6.73 -6.20
C TRP A 79 -15.30 -6.17 -4.80
N ILE A 80 -15.93 -5.03 -4.45
CA ILE A 80 -15.89 -4.48 -3.09
C ILE A 80 -16.54 -5.46 -2.11
N ASN A 81 -17.74 -5.93 -2.40
CA ASN A 81 -18.50 -6.85 -1.57
C ASN A 81 -17.76 -8.18 -1.37
N TRP A 82 -17.14 -8.71 -2.43
CA TRP A 82 -16.31 -9.91 -2.38
C TRP A 82 -15.11 -9.75 -1.46
N ASN A 83 -14.44 -8.60 -1.46
CA ASN A 83 -13.34 -8.32 -0.53
C ASN A 83 -13.83 -8.17 0.91
N GLU A 84 -14.99 -7.53 1.12
CA GLU A 84 -15.59 -7.38 2.45
C GLU A 84 -16.00 -8.74 3.03
N SER A 85 -16.60 -9.62 2.23
CA SER A 85 -16.98 -10.99 2.66
C SER A 85 -15.79 -11.85 3.10
N ARG A 86 -14.58 -11.54 2.58
CA ARG A 86 -13.30 -12.16 2.98
C ARG A 86 -12.68 -11.54 4.22
N GLY A 87 -13.34 -10.61 4.88
CA GLY A 87 -12.87 -9.94 6.08
C GLY A 87 -11.78 -8.88 5.84
N ILE A 88 -11.59 -8.43 4.59
CA ILE A 88 -10.61 -7.37 4.30
C ILE A 88 -11.16 -6.03 4.80
N GLY A 89 -10.37 -5.36 5.64
CA GLY A 89 -10.76 -4.07 6.22
C GLY A 89 -10.96 -2.98 5.14
N ASN A 90 -11.99 -2.15 5.31
CA ASN A 90 -12.40 -1.14 4.34
C ASN A 90 -11.30 -0.13 3.94
N TYR A 91 -10.37 0.17 4.83
CA TYR A 91 -9.22 0.99 4.47
C TYR A 91 -8.34 0.30 3.41
N THR A 92 -8.08 -0.98 3.59
CA THR A 92 -7.30 -1.78 2.64
C THR A 92 -8.01 -1.89 1.30
N ILE A 93 -9.34 -2.12 1.31
CA ILE A 93 -10.16 -2.16 0.08
C ILE A 93 -10.06 -0.85 -0.69
N LYS A 94 -10.15 0.31 -0.02
CA LYS A 94 -9.98 1.63 -0.66
C LYS A 94 -8.59 1.82 -1.28
N VAL A 95 -7.54 1.34 -0.63
CA VAL A 95 -6.18 1.39 -1.17
C VAL A 95 -6.04 0.47 -2.39
N LEU A 96 -6.56 -0.75 -2.31
CA LEU A 96 -6.59 -1.70 -3.43
C LEU A 96 -7.39 -1.11 -4.61
N PHE A 97 -8.56 -0.55 -4.36
CA PHE A 97 -9.40 0.10 -5.36
C PHE A 97 -8.68 1.26 -6.06
N SER A 98 -8.01 2.12 -5.29
CA SER A 98 -7.21 3.22 -5.87
C SER A 98 -6.10 2.71 -6.81
N ASN A 99 -5.48 1.57 -6.50
CA ASN A 99 -4.47 0.97 -7.37
C ASN A 99 -5.09 0.23 -8.56
N LEU A 100 -6.23 -0.47 -8.36
CA LEU A 100 -6.99 -1.11 -9.44
C LEU A 100 -7.46 -0.09 -10.48
N ARG A 101 -7.97 1.06 -10.07
CA ARG A 101 -8.36 2.15 -10.99
C ARG A 101 -7.23 2.57 -11.93
N LYS A 102 -5.97 2.57 -11.45
CA LYS A 102 -4.81 2.92 -12.29
C LYS A 102 -4.53 1.86 -13.35
N TYR A 103 -4.76 0.59 -13.03
CA TYR A 103 -4.68 -0.50 -13.97
C TYR A 103 -5.84 -0.43 -14.99
N LEU A 104 -7.08 -0.28 -14.54
CA LEU A 104 -8.25 -0.11 -15.42
C LEU A 104 -8.05 1.07 -16.39
N PHE A 105 -7.55 2.20 -15.89
CA PHE A 105 -7.19 3.34 -16.73
C PHE A 105 -6.12 2.99 -17.78
N HIS A 106 -5.13 2.19 -17.42
CA HIS A 106 -4.08 1.74 -18.35
C HIS A 106 -4.67 0.92 -19.49
N VAL A 107 -5.59 0.00 -19.20
CA VAL A 107 -6.28 -0.84 -20.19
C VAL A 107 -7.46 -0.14 -20.90
N GLY A 108 -7.64 1.17 -20.69
CA GLY A 108 -8.62 2.00 -21.41
C GLY A 108 -10.00 2.11 -20.76
N ILE A 109 -10.18 1.53 -19.56
CA ILE A 109 -11.41 1.66 -18.77
C ILE A 109 -11.26 2.85 -17.83
N ARG A 110 -12.10 3.86 -18.02
CA ARG A 110 -12.09 5.08 -17.20
C ARG A 110 -13.21 5.05 -16.18
N THR A 111 -12.90 5.48 -14.97
CA THR A 111 -13.88 5.68 -13.89
C THR A 111 -13.87 7.15 -13.48
N HIS A 112 -15.02 7.76 -13.34
CA HIS A 112 -15.16 9.14 -12.90
C HIS A 112 -15.38 9.21 -11.38
N GLU A 113 -14.89 10.27 -10.77
CA GLU A 113 -14.93 10.38 -9.30
C GLU A 113 -16.36 10.59 -8.77
N GLN A 114 -17.19 11.27 -9.54
CA GLN A 114 -18.58 11.50 -9.17
C GLN A 114 -19.38 10.21 -9.21
N ASP A 115 -19.23 9.42 -10.28
CA ASP A 115 -19.91 8.13 -10.43
C ASP A 115 -19.49 7.16 -9.33
N ILE A 116 -18.19 7.15 -8.96
CA ILE A 116 -17.71 6.35 -7.83
C ILE A 116 -18.45 6.69 -6.53
N LYS A 117 -18.73 7.97 -6.28
CA LYS A 117 -19.45 8.41 -5.08
C LYS A 117 -20.93 8.01 -5.13
N GLU A 118 -21.52 7.98 -6.30
CA GLU A 118 -22.93 7.65 -6.49
C GLU A 118 -23.19 6.13 -6.54
N PHE A 119 -22.41 5.41 -7.29
CA PHE A 119 -22.62 3.98 -7.55
C PHE A 119 -21.97 3.07 -6.52
N LEU A 120 -20.80 3.45 -5.95
CA LEU A 120 -20.06 2.55 -5.08
C LEU A 120 -20.26 2.85 -3.60
N ARG A 121 -20.46 1.78 -2.85
CA ARG A 121 -20.57 1.82 -1.38
C ARG A 121 -19.42 1.05 -0.76
N PHE A 122 -18.65 1.73 0.04
CA PHE A 122 -17.60 1.13 0.88
C PHE A 122 -18.11 1.10 2.31
N GLY A 123 -17.95 -0.02 2.99
CA GLY A 123 -18.31 -0.15 4.38
C GLY A 123 -17.67 0.90 5.30
N LYS A 124 -18.17 1.01 6.51
CA LYS A 124 -17.63 1.93 7.50
C LYS A 124 -16.19 1.54 7.87
N ARG A 125 -15.32 2.53 8.03
CA ARG A 125 -13.96 2.31 8.52
C ARG A 125 -14.06 1.86 9.98
N SER A 126 -13.63 0.64 10.28
CA SER A 126 -13.35 0.27 11.68
C SER A 126 -12.18 1.12 12.15
N LYS A 127 -12.40 1.97 13.12
CA LYS A 127 -11.32 2.62 13.85
C LYS A 127 -10.83 1.59 14.87
N GLU A 128 -9.72 0.92 14.56
CA GLU A 128 -8.97 0.25 15.63
C GLU A 128 -8.50 1.35 16.59
N GLU A 129 -8.92 1.29 17.83
CA GLU A 129 -8.36 2.12 18.89
C GLU A 129 -6.88 1.73 19.01
N ARG A 130 -6.02 2.69 18.67
CA ARG A 130 -4.59 2.53 18.91
C ARG A 130 -4.36 2.75 20.39
N TYR A 131 -4.08 1.68 21.08
CA TYR A 131 -3.71 1.73 22.48
C TYR A 131 -2.21 2.07 22.60
N PRO A 132 -1.85 3.25 23.16
CA PRO A 132 -0.45 3.57 23.42
C PRO A 132 0.06 2.71 24.59
N LEU A 133 1.27 2.17 24.46
CA LEU A 133 1.90 1.41 25.53
C LEU A 133 2.09 2.29 26.77
N SER A 134 1.78 1.74 27.95
CA SER A 134 2.16 2.35 29.22
C SER A 134 3.67 2.25 29.44
N ARG A 135 4.20 2.98 30.42
CA ARG A 135 5.61 2.89 30.81
C ARG A 135 6.00 1.48 31.24
N GLU A 136 5.13 0.85 31.99
CA GLU A 136 5.31 -0.51 32.56
C GLU A 136 5.31 -1.55 31.44
N GLU A 137 4.41 -1.44 30.49
CA GLU A 137 4.35 -2.32 29.31
C GLU A 137 5.59 -2.17 28.44
N TYR A 138 6.00 -0.93 28.18
CA TYR A 138 7.24 -0.68 27.44
C TYR A 138 8.47 -1.25 28.18
N ALA A 139 8.59 -1.05 29.49
CA ALA A 139 9.67 -1.62 30.30
C ALA A 139 9.67 -3.16 30.24
N LYS A 140 8.50 -3.81 30.30
CA LYS A 140 8.39 -5.27 30.12
C LYS A 140 8.91 -5.74 28.77
N ILE A 141 8.59 -5.02 27.70
CA ILE A 141 9.11 -5.34 26.35
C ILE A 141 10.63 -5.23 26.32
N VAL A 142 11.21 -4.13 26.79
CA VAL A 142 12.65 -3.90 26.79
C VAL A 142 13.37 -4.97 27.64
N ASN A 143 12.85 -5.28 28.84
CA ASN A 143 13.44 -6.26 29.75
C ASN A 143 13.29 -7.70 29.21
N GLY A 144 12.22 -8.00 28.48
CA GLY A 144 12.02 -9.29 27.83
C GLY A 144 13.13 -9.62 26.80
N PHE A 145 13.82 -8.61 26.30
CA PHE A 145 14.96 -8.78 25.38
C PHE A 145 16.34 -8.67 26.09
N SER A 146 16.42 -8.78 27.42
CA SER A 146 17.68 -8.64 28.17
C SER A 146 18.81 -9.57 27.71
N ARG A 147 18.48 -10.74 27.14
CA ARG A 147 19.45 -11.66 26.53
C ARG A 147 19.80 -11.35 25.06
N ASN A 148 19.13 -10.39 24.45
CA ASN A 148 19.36 -9.98 23.06
C ASN A 148 19.59 -8.47 23.01
N LEU A 149 20.84 -8.06 23.27
CA LEU A 149 21.24 -6.65 23.33
C LEU A 149 20.87 -5.88 22.05
N ARG A 150 20.91 -6.53 20.88
CA ARG A 150 20.56 -5.89 19.62
C ARG A 150 19.08 -5.47 19.56
N LEU A 151 18.18 -6.36 19.97
CA LEU A 151 16.75 -6.05 20.04
C LEU A 151 16.45 -5.06 21.15
N GLN A 152 17.09 -5.22 22.32
CA GLN A 152 16.95 -4.28 23.42
C GLN A 152 17.37 -2.86 23.02
N ALA A 153 18.54 -2.71 22.38
CA ALA A 153 19.03 -1.44 21.84
C ALA A 153 18.07 -0.86 20.78
N LEU A 154 17.49 -1.70 19.92
CA LEU A 154 16.51 -1.27 18.92
C LEU A 154 15.28 -0.67 19.59
N PHE A 155 14.66 -1.37 20.55
CA PHE A 155 13.45 -0.89 21.24
C PHE A 155 13.73 0.37 22.05
N LEU A 156 14.85 0.44 22.76
CA LEU A 156 15.27 1.65 23.47
C LEU A 156 15.50 2.84 22.53
N THR A 157 16.11 2.59 21.38
CA THR A 157 16.31 3.64 20.37
C THR A 157 14.97 4.13 19.83
N LEU A 158 14.05 3.22 19.48
CA LEU A 158 12.72 3.58 18.97
C LEU A 158 11.93 4.40 19.99
N GLY A 159 11.85 3.94 21.24
CA GLY A 159 11.10 4.61 22.29
C GLY A 159 11.68 5.95 22.72
N SER A 160 13.02 6.07 22.74
CA SER A 160 13.70 7.30 23.19
C SER A 160 13.80 8.39 22.12
N SER A 161 13.91 8.00 20.85
CA SER A 161 14.19 8.95 19.75
C SER A 161 12.99 9.21 18.83
N GLY A 162 11.94 8.38 18.90
CA GLY A 162 10.77 8.48 18.04
C GLY A 162 11.07 8.28 16.54
N ILE A 163 12.18 7.62 16.19
CA ILE A 163 12.48 7.29 14.79
C ILE A 163 11.61 6.13 14.31
N ARG A 164 11.40 6.06 12.99
CA ARG A 164 10.65 4.94 12.40
C ARG A 164 11.47 3.66 12.45
N ILE A 165 10.80 2.51 12.57
CA ILE A 165 11.49 1.20 12.62
C ILE A 165 12.39 0.99 11.38
N GLY A 166 11.95 1.37 10.20
CA GLY A 166 12.77 1.28 8.98
C GLY A 166 13.99 2.21 9.00
N GLU A 167 13.92 3.37 9.67
CA GLU A 167 15.06 4.25 9.88
C GLU A 167 16.02 3.64 10.90
N ALA A 168 15.50 3.09 12.01
CA ALA A 168 16.31 2.46 13.05
C ALA A 168 17.08 1.24 12.55
N THR A 169 16.45 0.36 11.78
CA THR A 169 17.08 -0.85 11.23
C THR A 169 18.15 -0.55 10.18
N ASN A 170 18.10 0.62 9.55
CA ASN A 170 19.08 1.09 8.56
C ASN A 170 20.17 2.01 9.15
N LEU A 171 20.18 2.25 10.47
CA LEU A 171 21.21 3.05 11.11
C LEU A 171 22.60 2.41 10.95
N LYS A 172 23.57 3.25 10.61
CA LYS A 172 25.00 2.91 10.56
C LYS A 172 25.77 3.74 11.58
N LYS A 173 26.91 3.28 12.04
CA LYS A 173 27.77 4.02 12.99
C LYS A 173 28.03 5.46 12.57
N LYS A 174 28.22 5.71 11.28
CA LYS A 174 28.41 7.08 10.73
C LYS A 174 27.21 8.02 10.92
N ASN A 175 26.03 7.47 11.22
CA ASN A 175 24.82 8.24 11.48
C ASN A 175 24.72 8.68 12.95
N LEU A 176 25.61 8.21 13.81
CA LEU A 176 25.61 8.48 15.25
C LEU A 176 26.75 9.47 15.55
N ASP A 177 26.40 10.59 16.17
CA ASP A 177 27.37 11.53 16.73
C ASP A 177 27.44 11.31 18.24
N ILE A 178 28.48 10.61 18.66
CA ILE A 178 28.73 10.21 20.07
C ILE A 178 29.60 11.20 20.83
N THR A 179 30.02 12.30 20.20
CA THR A 179 30.92 13.32 20.82
C THR A 179 30.18 14.18 21.83
N LYS A 180 28.86 14.16 21.85
CA LYS A 180 28.02 14.97 22.73
C LYS A 180 27.49 14.16 23.91
N GLU A 181 27.08 14.86 24.96
CA GLU A 181 26.45 14.23 26.15
C GLU A 181 25.28 13.32 25.80
N ARG A 182 24.53 13.65 24.75
CA ARG A 182 23.49 12.80 24.18
C ARG A 182 23.84 12.41 22.75
N ILE A 183 23.80 11.12 22.45
CA ILE A 183 24.05 10.63 21.11
C ILE A 183 23.02 11.25 20.16
N LYS A 184 23.50 11.98 19.17
CA LYS A 184 22.69 12.55 18.10
C LYS A 184 22.61 11.55 16.95
N ILE A 185 21.37 11.24 16.53
CA ILE A 185 21.10 10.37 15.37
C ILE A 185 20.82 11.28 14.17
N LYS A 186 21.61 11.13 13.11
CA LYS A 186 21.38 11.79 11.82
C LYS A 186 20.64 10.83 10.89
N ILE A 187 19.39 11.13 10.54
CA ILE A 187 18.58 10.35 9.61
C ILE A 187 18.77 10.94 8.23
N THR A 188 19.50 10.19 7.38
CA THR A 188 19.91 10.64 6.04
C THR A 188 19.06 10.04 4.91
N THR A 189 18.05 9.21 5.24
CA THR A 189 17.18 8.60 4.24
C THR A 189 16.24 9.66 3.67
N ASP A 190 16.54 10.08 2.46
CA ASP A 190 15.65 10.90 1.63
C ASP A 190 14.44 10.06 1.22
N THR A 191 13.34 10.26 1.92
CA THR A 191 12.03 9.87 1.38
C THR A 191 11.48 11.03 0.56
N LYS A 192 10.67 10.75 -0.46
CA LYS A 192 10.07 11.76 -1.38
C LYS A 192 9.46 13.00 -0.71
N THR A 193 9.29 13.00 0.60
CA THR A 193 8.59 14.03 1.36
C THR A 193 9.39 14.59 2.53
N LYS A 194 10.64 14.14 2.81
CA LYS A 194 11.38 14.56 4.01
C LYS A 194 12.86 14.73 3.73
N THR A 195 13.31 15.94 3.91
CA THR A 195 14.73 16.28 4.16
C THR A 195 15.24 15.54 5.39
N GLY A 196 16.55 15.23 5.39
CA GLY A 196 17.23 14.61 6.52
C GLY A 196 16.92 15.32 7.83
N ARG A 197 16.73 14.57 8.90
CA ARG A 197 16.45 15.10 10.24
C ARG A 197 17.41 14.53 11.28
N SER A 198 17.49 15.20 12.39
CA SER A 198 18.25 14.72 13.55
C SER A 198 17.33 14.52 14.74
N THR A 199 17.64 13.51 15.56
CA THR A 199 17.01 13.26 16.85
C THR A 199 18.07 12.82 17.86
N TYR A 200 17.70 12.61 19.11
CA TYR A 200 18.63 12.25 20.17
C TYR A 200 18.17 10.99 20.89
N MET A 201 19.12 10.17 21.34
CA MET A 201 18.86 9.07 22.27
C MET A 201 18.75 9.58 23.70
N SER A 202 17.96 8.86 24.54
CA SER A 202 17.97 9.05 25.99
C SER A 202 19.29 8.53 26.58
N LYS A 203 19.70 9.04 27.76
CA LYS A 203 20.87 8.54 28.48
C LYS A 203 20.77 7.05 28.80
N GLU A 204 19.56 6.54 29.01
CA GLU A 204 19.29 5.15 29.29
C GLU A 204 19.57 4.26 28.07
N ALA A 205 19.13 4.70 26.89
CA ALA A 205 19.36 3.97 25.62
C ALA A 205 20.85 3.99 25.18
N GLN A 206 21.66 4.89 25.74
CA GLN A 206 23.10 5.00 25.41
C GLN A 206 23.96 4.01 26.19
N LYS A 207 23.43 3.38 27.25
CA LYS A 207 24.19 2.48 28.14
C LYS A 207 24.29 1.05 27.61
N ILE A 208 23.54 0.71 26.58
CA ILE A 208 23.52 -0.59 25.92
C ILE A 208 24.27 -0.55 24.60
#